data_2c8c7ad0225ea308675114fc252cebad
#
_entry.id   2c8c7ad0225ea308675114fc252cebad
#
_cell.length_a   1.000
_cell.length_b   1.000
_cell.length_c   1.000
_cell.angle_alpha   90.00
_cell.angle_beta   90.00
_cell.angle_gamma   90.00
#
_symmetry.space_group_name_H-M   'P 1'
#
loop_
_entity.id
_entity.type
_entity.pdbx_description
1 polymer ?
#
loop_
_entity_poly.entity_id
_entity_poly.type
_entity_poly.pdbx_seq_one_letter_code
_entity_poly.pdbx_strand_id
1 'polypeptide(L)'
;MVTLEQHITSFVDRLRAAHGDNLHSVLIYGGAATREATSAATGARTLVVLERLRASDLRAAHDAVAEWVATGNPPPVMMSTDEVHSSRDVFPIEFLDLADNRRILHGADPFEGLDVSPRHLRYQVEFELRGKLIRLRELYLVSSSDTDRIVRLLVESLGTFGKLFRFALQTRWRARAALAH
;
A
#
# COMPACT_ATOMS: atom_id res chain seq x y z
N MET A 1 1.89 26.19 -12.56
CA MET A 1 2.24 24.85 -12.08
C MET A 1 0.94 24.13 -11.78
N VAL A 2 0.72 22.98 -12.38
CA VAL A 2 -0.44 22.13 -12.09
C VAL A 2 -0.20 21.49 -10.70
N THR A 3 -1.20 21.51 -9.83
CA THR A 3 -1.10 20.98 -8.47
C THR A 3 -1.35 19.46 -8.45
N LEU A 4 -0.92 18.77 -7.40
CA LEU A 4 -1.21 17.33 -7.22
C LEU A 4 -2.73 17.07 -7.26
N GLU A 5 -3.54 17.94 -6.66
CA GLU A 5 -5.01 17.79 -6.67
C GLU A 5 -5.61 17.89 -8.09
N GLN A 6 -5.05 18.72 -8.95
CA GLN A 6 -5.47 18.80 -10.36
C GLN A 6 -5.10 17.51 -11.13
N HIS A 7 -3.92 16.94 -10.87
CA HIS A 7 -3.52 15.66 -11.45
C HIS A 7 -4.43 14.51 -10.96
N ILE A 8 -4.77 14.51 -9.67
CA ILE A 8 -5.71 13.54 -9.09
C ILE A 8 -7.08 13.63 -9.77
N THR A 9 -7.62 14.85 -9.90
CA THR A 9 -8.93 15.07 -10.53
C THR A 9 -8.93 14.58 -11.98
N SER A 10 -7.93 14.97 -12.77
CA SER A 10 -7.78 14.50 -14.16
C SER A 10 -7.69 12.99 -14.26
N PHE A 11 -6.90 12.35 -13.38
CA PHE A 11 -6.74 10.92 -13.37
C PHE A 11 -8.06 10.19 -13.07
N VAL A 12 -8.81 10.64 -12.04
CA VAL A 12 -10.11 10.08 -11.68
C VAL A 12 -11.12 10.22 -12.82
N ASP A 13 -11.20 11.40 -13.46
CA ASP A 13 -12.15 11.65 -14.56
C ASP A 13 -11.85 10.77 -15.77
N ARG A 14 -10.58 10.55 -16.10
CA ARG A 14 -10.17 9.63 -17.17
C ARG A 14 -10.50 8.17 -16.86
N LEU A 15 -10.30 7.73 -15.61
CA LEU A 15 -10.68 6.38 -15.19
C LEU A 15 -12.20 6.19 -15.25
N ARG A 16 -12.97 7.20 -14.87
CA ARG A 16 -14.43 7.18 -15.02
C ARG A 16 -14.87 7.08 -16.46
N ALA A 17 -14.24 7.83 -17.35
CA ALA A 17 -14.52 7.77 -18.79
C ALA A 17 -14.15 6.40 -19.39
N ALA A 18 -13.05 5.78 -18.92
CA ALA A 18 -12.58 4.49 -19.44
C ALA A 18 -13.41 3.29 -18.92
N HIS A 19 -13.93 3.34 -17.70
CA HIS A 19 -14.54 2.17 -17.04
C HIS A 19 -16.04 2.32 -16.75
N GLY A 20 -16.57 3.55 -16.74
CA GLY A 20 -17.99 3.79 -16.46
C GLY A 20 -18.45 3.10 -15.16
N ASP A 21 -19.54 2.34 -15.25
CA ASP A 21 -20.14 1.62 -14.11
C ASP A 21 -19.25 0.47 -13.57
N ASN A 22 -18.23 0.05 -14.31
CA ASN A 22 -17.25 -0.94 -13.82
C ASN A 22 -16.26 -0.35 -12.82
N LEU A 23 -16.15 0.99 -12.69
CA LEU A 23 -15.29 1.65 -11.73
C LEU A 23 -15.98 1.69 -10.35
N HIS A 24 -15.56 0.82 -9.45
CA HIS A 24 -16.09 0.78 -8.07
C HIS A 24 -15.55 1.92 -7.22
N SER A 25 -14.21 2.07 -7.14
CA SER A 25 -13.61 3.14 -6.36
C SER A 25 -12.17 3.47 -6.81
N VAL A 26 -11.75 4.69 -6.48
CA VAL A 26 -10.37 5.16 -6.57
C VAL A 26 -9.97 5.76 -5.25
N LEU A 27 -8.81 5.39 -4.74
CA LEU A 27 -8.28 5.94 -3.49
C LEU A 27 -6.77 6.18 -3.57
N ILE A 28 -6.31 7.12 -2.76
CA ILE A 28 -4.90 7.39 -2.51
C ILE A 28 -4.54 6.89 -1.12
N TYR A 29 -3.33 6.35 -0.95
CA TYR A 29 -2.91 5.76 0.32
C TYR A 29 -1.44 6.03 0.65
N GLY A 30 -1.08 5.75 1.90
CA GLY A 30 0.25 6.01 2.44
C GLY A 30 0.47 7.49 2.73
N GLY A 31 1.71 7.96 2.70
CA GLY A 31 2.07 9.33 3.08
C GLY A 31 1.32 10.43 2.33
N ALA A 32 0.94 10.21 1.07
CA ALA A 32 0.19 11.18 0.27
C ALA A 32 -1.31 11.28 0.65
N ALA A 33 -1.85 10.32 1.40
CA ALA A 33 -3.21 10.36 1.92
C ALA A 33 -3.33 11.26 3.16
N THR A 34 -2.25 11.45 3.91
CA THR A 34 -2.19 12.35 5.06
C THR A 34 -1.86 13.77 4.59
N ARG A 35 -2.54 14.77 5.15
CA ARG A 35 -2.34 16.21 4.83
C ARG A 35 -0.91 16.72 5.10
N GLU A 36 -0.11 15.94 5.80
CA GLU A 36 1.27 16.27 6.18
C GLU A 36 2.32 15.85 5.14
N ALA A 37 1.91 15.25 4.02
CA ALA A 37 2.80 14.83 2.95
C ALA A 37 3.36 16.02 2.16
N THR A 38 4.21 16.80 2.80
CA THR A 38 5.09 17.82 2.18
C THR A 38 6.28 17.19 1.45
N SER A 39 6.41 15.86 1.47
CA SER A 39 7.52 15.16 0.80
C SER A 39 7.15 14.77 -0.62
N ALA A 40 7.54 15.60 -1.57
CA ALA A 40 7.49 15.36 -3.01
C ALA A 40 8.33 14.14 -3.49
N ALA A 41 8.94 13.38 -2.58
CA ALA A 41 9.97 12.41 -2.92
C ALA A 41 9.45 11.02 -3.33
N THR A 42 8.18 10.67 -3.10
CA THR A 42 7.70 9.28 -3.35
C THR A 42 6.45 9.17 -4.23
N GLY A 43 5.90 10.29 -4.71
CA GLY A 43 4.65 10.28 -5.51
C GLY A 43 3.41 9.79 -4.74
N ALA A 44 2.25 9.98 -5.32
CA ALA A 44 0.98 9.56 -4.75
C ALA A 44 0.66 8.10 -5.15
N ARG A 45 0.64 7.20 -4.18
CA ARG A 45 0.25 5.79 -4.40
C ARG A 45 -1.27 5.70 -4.47
N THR A 46 -1.77 5.06 -5.51
CA THR A 46 -3.21 4.93 -5.77
C THR A 46 -3.63 3.48 -5.90
N LEU A 47 -4.84 3.18 -5.43
CA LEU A 47 -5.55 1.93 -5.68
C LEU A 47 -6.81 2.26 -6.49
N VAL A 48 -7.01 1.52 -7.57
CA VAL A 48 -8.20 1.55 -8.42
C VAL A 48 -8.92 0.22 -8.25
N VAL A 49 -10.17 0.25 -7.83
CA VAL A 49 -11.00 -0.95 -7.68
C VAL A 49 -12.09 -0.94 -8.73
N LEU A 50 -12.17 -2.04 -9.46
CA LEU A 50 -13.20 -2.29 -10.46
C LEU A 50 -14.16 -3.38 -9.95
N GLU A 51 -15.40 -3.37 -10.42
CA GLU A 51 -16.33 -4.48 -10.16
C GLU A 51 -15.77 -5.78 -10.72
N ARG A 52 -15.19 -5.72 -11.92
CA ARG A 52 -14.50 -6.84 -12.56
C ARG A 52 -13.23 -6.35 -13.24
N LEU A 53 -12.14 -7.09 -13.10
CA LEU A 53 -10.86 -6.75 -13.70
C LEU A 53 -10.47 -7.79 -14.77
N ARG A 54 -10.41 -7.35 -16.01
CA ARG A 54 -10.00 -8.14 -17.18
C ARG A 54 -8.84 -7.47 -17.89
N ALA A 55 -8.17 -8.20 -18.78
CA ALA A 55 -7.10 -7.62 -19.61
C ALA A 55 -7.56 -6.46 -20.49
N SER A 56 -8.84 -6.43 -20.89
CA SER A 56 -9.45 -5.29 -21.60
C SER A 56 -9.50 -4.03 -20.74
N ASP A 57 -9.78 -4.18 -19.44
CA ASP A 57 -9.89 -3.07 -18.52
C ASP A 57 -8.52 -2.44 -18.24
N LEU A 58 -7.48 -3.27 -18.13
CA LEU A 58 -6.09 -2.78 -18.04
C LEU A 58 -5.69 -1.99 -19.30
N ARG A 59 -6.10 -2.46 -20.48
CA ARG A 59 -5.85 -1.71 -21.72
C ARG A 59 -6.61 -0.40 -21.77
N ALA A 60 -7.86 -0.38 -21.33
CA ALA A 60 -8.68 0.84 -21.27
C ALA A 60 -8.11 1.91 -20.32
N ALA A 61 -7.44 1.47 -19.23
CA ALA A 61 -6.79 2.37 -18.27
C ALA A 61 -5.45 2.95 -18.79
N HIS A 62 -4.86 2.40 -19.86
CA HIS A 62 -3.49 2.67 -20.27
C HIS A 62 -3.17 4.17 -20.37
N ASP A 63 -3.98 4.93 -21.10
CA ASP A 63 -3.71 6.36 -21.35
C ASP A 63 -3.81 7.19 -20.06
N ALA A 64 -4.80 6.89 -19.20
CA ALA A 64 -4.94 7.54 -17.90
C ALA A 64 -3.74 7.25 -17.00
N VAL A 65 -3.27 6.00 -16.97
CA VAL A 65 -2.11 5.58 -16.19
C VAL A 65 -0.82 6.16 -16.74
N ALA A 66 -0.64 6.21 -18.07
CA ALA A 66 0.57 6.79 -18.68
C ALA A 66 0.71 8.28 -18.33
N GLU A 67 -0.38 9.05 -18.37
CA GLU A 67 -0.38 10.46 -17.97
C GLU A 67 -0.10 10.61 -16.47
N TRP A 68 -0.72 9.78 -15.63
CA TRP A 68 -0.49 9.77 -14.18
C TRP A 68 0.99 9.52 -13.84
N VAL A 69 1.61 8.54 -14.48
CA VAL A 69 3.03 8.21 -14.29
C VAL A 69 3.95 9.32 -14.81
N ALA A 70 3.59 9.97 -15.93
CA ALA A 70 4.35 11.10 -16.48
C ALA A 70 4.43 12.30 -15.51
N THR A 71 3.51 12.41 -14.54
CA THR A 71 3.56 13.42 -13.47
C THR A 71 4.47 13.06 -12.29
N GLY A 72 5.21 11.93 -12.37
CA GLY A 72 6.13 11.45 -11.35
C GLY A 72 5.49 10.56 -10.29
N ASN A 73 4.24 10.16 -10.47
CA ASN A 73 3.56 9.25 -9.56
C ASN A 73 3.84 7.79 -9.94
N PRO A 74 3.83 6.84 -8.97
CA PRO A 74 3.90 5.42 -9.29
C PRO A 74 2.62 4.95 -10.02
N PRO A 75 2.70 3.87 -10.82
CA PRO A 75 1.52 3.28 -11.42
C PRO A 75 0.53 2.83 -10.33
N PRO A 76 -0.78 2.93 -10.58
CA PRO A 76 -1.78 2.49 -9.63
C PRO A 76 -1.76 0.97 -9.45
N VAL A 77 -2.10 0.51 -8.26
CA VAL A 77 -2.52 -0.88 -8.08
C VAL A 77 -3.96 -0.98 -8.57
N MET A 78 -4.26 -2.00 -9.39
CA MET A 78 -5.62 -2.26 -9.87
C MET A 78 -6.08 -3.61 -9.34
N MET A 79 -7.28 -3.66 -8.78
CA MET A 79 -7.90 -4.86 -8.20
C MET A 79 -9.39 -4.90 -8.55
N SER A 80 -9.97 -6.09 -8.60
CA SER A 80 -11.42 -6.25 -8.57
C SER A 80 -11.94 -6.21 -7.12
N THR A 81 -13.25 -5.98 -6.95
CA THR A 81 -13.91 -6.07 -5.64
C THR A 81 -13.70 -7.45 -5.01
N ASP A 82 -13.80 -8.52 -5.79
CA ASP A 82 -13.54 -9.88 -5.32
C ASP A 82 -12.08 -10.08 -4.85
N GLU A 83 -11.11 -9.52 -5.57
CA GLU A 83 -9.70 -9.58 -5.17
C GLU A 83 -9.45 -8.80 -3.87
N VAL A 84 -10.06 -7.63 -3.68
CA VAL A 84 -9.98 -6.90 -2.42
C VAL A 84 -10.50 -7.76 -1.27
N HIS A 85 -11.65 -8.40 -1.42
CA HIS A 85 -12.23 -9.25 -0.38
C HIS A 85 -11.43 -10.52 -0.09
N SER A 86 -10.90 -11.18 -1.13
CA SER A 86 -10.15 -12.45 -1.00
C SER A 86 -8.69 -12.29 -0.60
N SER A 87 -8.09 -11.12 -0.81
CA SER A 87 -6.66 -10.90 -0.53
C SER A 87 -6.36 -10.47 0.91
N ARG A 88 -7.36 -10.21 1.74
CA ARG A 88 -7.21 -9.74 3.12
C ARG A 88 -6.45 -10.71 4.04
N ASP A 89 -6.50 -11.99 3.74
CA ASP A 89 -5.81 -13.05 4.49
C ASP A 89 -4.42 -13.37 3.91
N VAL A 90 -4.17 -12.97 2.66
CA VAL A 90 -2.88 -13.14 1.97
C VAL A 90 -1.94 -11.95 2.23
N PHE A 91 -2.49 -10.73 2.24
CA PHE A 91 -1.74 -9.47 2.40
C PHE A 91 -2.23 -8.61 3.58
N PRO A 92 -2.37 -9.19 4.80
CA PRO A 92 -2.97 -8.50 5.94
C PRO A 92 -2.24 -7.21 6.35
N ILE A 93 -0.91 -7.13 6.19
CA ILE A 93 -0.12 -5.92 6.52
C ILE A 93 -0.48 -4.78 5.56
N GLU A 94 -0.48 -5.06 4.26
CA GLU A 94 -0.79 -4.09 3.20
C GLU A 94 -2.22 -3.58 3.35
N PHE A 95 -3.16 -4.46 3.65
CA PHE A 95 -4.56 -4.09 3.84
C PHE A 95 -4.78 -3.22 5.09
N LEU A 96 -4.07 -3.49 6.17
CA LEU A 96 -4.12 -2.61 7.35
C LEU A 96 -3.48 -1.24 7.09
N ASP A 97 -2.34 -1.20 6.38
CA ASP A 97 -1.70 0.07 6.02
C ASP A 97 -2.60 0.90 5.08
N LEU A 98 -3.28 0.25 4.14
CA LEU A 98 -4.30 0.86 3.28
C LEU A 98 -5.51 1.34 4.09
N ALA A 99 -5.99 0.54 5.04
CA ALA A 99 -7.13 0.86 5.87
C ALA A 99 -6.88 2.05 6.81
N ASP A 100 -5.68 2.14 7.38
CA ASP A 100 -5.32 3.18 8.36
C ASP A 100 -5.02 4.54 7.69
N ASN A 101 -4.47 4.54 6.46
CA ASN A 101 -3.95 5.74 5.81
C ASN A 101 -4.46 5.86 4.37
N ARG A 102 -5.77 6.08 4.19
CA ARG A 102 -6.37 6.27 2.87
C ARG A 102 -7.26 7.51 2.78
N ARG A 103 -7.42 8.00 1.56
CA ARG A 103 -8.39 9.02 1.18
C ARG A 103 -9.13 8.54 -0.07
N ILE A 104 -10.45 8.41 0.03
CA ILE A 104 -11.30 8.05 -1.10
C ILE A 104 -11.40 9.26 -2.04
N LEU A 105 -11.12 9.03 -3.30
CA LEU A 105 -11.19 10.02 -4.38
C LEU A 105 -12.47 9.87 -5.19
N HIS A 106 -12.96 8.63 -5.32
CA HIS A 106 -14.18 8.30 -6.04
C HIS A 106 -14.79 7.00 -5.54
N GLY A 107 -16.12 6.92 -5.53
CA GLY A 107 -16.89 5.71 -5.22
C GLY A 107 -16.98 5.38 -3.74
N ALA A 108 -17.35 4.14 -3.44
CA ALA A 108 -17.46 3.62 -2.08
C ALA A 108 -16.09 3.23 -1.51
N ASP A 109 -16.01 3.15 -0.19
CA ASP A 109 -14.80 2.66 0.49
C ASP A 109 -14.71 1.13 0.34
N PRO A 110 -13.74 0.59 -0.41
CA PRO A 110 -13.63 -0.85 -0.63
C PRO A 110 -13.16 -1.62 0.62
N PHE A 111 -12.75 -0.91 1.68
CA PHE A 111 -12.29 -1.48 2.94
C PHE A 111 -13.31 -1.30 4.07
N GLU A 112 -14.50 -0.77 3.79
CA GLU A 112 -15.55 -0.63 4.80
C GLU A 112 -15.99 -2.01 5.31
N GLY A 113 -15.99 -2.17 6.65
CA GLY A 113 -16.33 -3.46 7.28
C GLY A 113 -15.31 -4.58 7.09
N LEU A 114 -14.15 -4.30 6.49
CA LEU A 114 -13.10 -5.30 6.25
C LEU A 114 -12.35 -5.58 7.54
N ASP A 115 -12.46 -6.82 8.05
CA ASP A 115 -11.69 -7.29 9.20
C ASP A 115 -10.50 -8.14 8.75
N VAL A 116 -9.34 -7.85 9.31
CA VAL A 116 -8.09 -8.59 9.08
C VAL A 116 -7.84 -9.50 10.27
N SER A 117 -7.79 -10.81 10.00
CA SER A 117 -7.53 -11.82 11.02
C SER A 117 -6.19 -11.59 11.72
N PRO A 118 -6.17 -11.50 13.08
CA PRO A 118 -4.92 -11.38 13.84
C PRO A 118 -3.95 -12.55 13.59
N ARG A 119 -4.47 -13.73 13.26
CA ARG A 119 -3.68 -14.92 12.95
C ARG A 119 -2.91 -14.75 11.63
N HIS A 120 -3.57 -14.28 10.58
CA HIS A 120 -2.93 -14.06 9.27
C HIS A 120 -1.91 -12.91 9.36
N LEU A 121 -2.27 -11.83 10.06
CA LEU A 121 -1.36 -10.72 10.31
C LEU A 121 -0.09 -11.18 11.04
N ARG A 122 -0.23 -12.00 12.09
CA ARG A 122 0.92 -12.56 12.80
C ARG A 122 1.80 -13.41 11.88
N TYR A 123 1.20 -14.24 11.06
CA TYR A 123 1.92 -15.11 10.12
C TYR A 123 2.76 -14.29 9.14
N GLN A 124 2.17 -13.27 8.54
CA GLN A 124 2.87 -12.40 7.59
C GLN A 124 3.97 -11.59 8.29
N VAL A 125 3.71 -11.03 9.48
CA VAL A 125 4.72 -10.30 10.24
C VAL A 125 5.92 -11.20 10.57
N GLU A 126 5.69 -12.43 11.03
CA GLU A 126 6.77 -13.39 11.30
C GLU A 126 7.56 -13.74 10.02
N PHE A 127 6.88 -13.98 8.91
CA PHE A 127 7.51 -14.29 7.63
C PHE A 127 8.41 -13.14 7.17
N GLU A 128 7.88 -11.91 7.16
CA GLU A 128 8.62 -10.71 6.76
C GLU A 128 9.82 -10.45 7.70
N LEU A 129 9.64 -10.54 9.01
CA LEU A 129 10.72 -10.33 9.97
C LEU A 129 11.86 -11.35 9.78
N ARG A 130 11.53 -12.63 9.57
CA ARG A 130 12.53 -13.67 9.34
C ARG A 130 13.30 -13.43 8.03
N GLY A 131 12.60 -13.12 6.94
CA GLY A 131 13.21 -12.81 5.66
C GLY A 131 14.14 -11.59 5.74
N LYS A 132 13.69 -10.51 6.39
CA LYS A 132 14.51 -9.30 6.60
C LYS A 132 15.72 -9.57 7.50
N LEU A 133 15.59 -10.38 8.53
CA LEU A 133 16.70 -10.76 9.40
C LEU A 133 17.76 -11.57 8.64
N ILE A 134 17.34 -12.54 7.83
CA ILE A 134 18.26 -13.31 6.99
C ILE A 134 19.02 -12.38 6.05
N ARG A 135 18.29 -11.50 5.35
CA ARG A 135 18.90 -10.53 4.44
C ARG A 135 19.86 -9.58 5.12
N LEU A 136 19.51 -9.12 6.33
CA LEU A 136 20.41 -8.27 7.12
C LEU A 136 21.72 -8.98 7.48
N ARG A 137 21.63 -10.27 7.83
CA ARG A 137 22.81 -11.09 8.12
C ARG A 137 23.71 -11.27 6.90
N GLU A 138 23.11 -11.55 5.73
CA GLU A 138 23.86 -11.66 4.47
C GLU A 138 24.62 -10.37 4.15
N LEU A 139 23.94 -9.23 4.24
CA LEU A 139 24.55 -7.93 3.99
C LEU A 139 25.63 -7.56 5.01
N TYR A 140 25.43 -7.92 6.29
CA TYR A 140 26.42 -7.73 7.33
C TYR A 140 27.70 -8.54 7.07
N LEU A 141 27.56 -9.81 6.68
CA LEU A 141 28.72 -10.67 6.37
C LEU A 141 29.62 -10.08 5.27
N VAL A 142 29.01 -9.46 4.26
CA VAL A 142 29.75 -8.81 3.16
C VAL A 142 30.35 -7.47 3.57
N SER A 143 29.80 -6.83 4.60
CA SER A 143 30.17 -5.47 5.03
C SER A 143 30.97 -5.42 6.32
N SER A 144 31.27 -6.55 6.94
CA SER A 144 31.79 -6.66 8.32
C SER A 144 33.12 -5.94 8.60
N SER A 145 33.91 -5.62 7.55
CA SER A 145 35.18 -4.87 7.65
C SER A 145 35.02 -3.36 7.38
N ASP A 146 33.83 -2.88 7.01
CA ASP A 146 33.59 -1.48 6.62
C ASP A 146 32.49 -0.88 7.52
N THR A 147 32.92 -0.05 8.50
CA THR A 147 32.03 0.58 9.47
C THR A 147 30.98 1.49 8.83
N ASP A 148 31.35 2.25 7.80
CA ASP A 148 30.42 3.19 7.13
C ASP A 148 29.33 2.43 6.38
N ARG A 149 29.68 1.28 5.83
CA ARG A 149 28.77 0.40 5.16
C ARG A 149 27.79 -0.26 6.12
N ILE A 150 28.27 -0.65 7.30
CA ILE A 150 27.43 -1.17 8.38
C ILE A 150 26.46 -0.11 8.88
N VAL A 151 26.91 1.12 9.10
CA VAL A 151 26.04 2.23 9.55
C VAL A 151 24.94 2.50 8.52
N ARG A 152 25.29 2.57 7.24
CA ARG A 152 24.27 2.73 6.16
C ARG A 152 23.27 1.58 6.16
N LEU A 153 23.73 0.33 6.25
CA LEU A 153 22.88 -0.84 6.31
C LEU A 153 21.87 -0.78 7.48
N LEU A 154 22.33 -0.37 8.66
CA LEU A 154 21.48 -0.23 9.84
C LEU A 154 20.43 0.87 9.64
N VAL A 155 20.83 2.04 9.15
CA VAL A 155 19.94 3.17 8.90
C VAL A 155 18.85 2.81 7.87
N GLU A 156 19.23 2.17 6.75
CA GLU A 156 18.29 1.72 5.72
C GLU A 156 17.31 0.66 6.25
N SER A 157 17.77 -0.19 7.17
CA SER A 157 16.96 -1.24 7.77
C SER A 157 15.92 -0.71 8.77
N LEU A 158 16.21 0.40 9.48
CA LEU A 158 15.38 0.94 10.56
C LEU A 158 13.95 1.22 10.09
N GLY A 159 13.75 1.84 8.92
CA GLY A 159 12.42 2.16 8.41
C GLY A 159 11.56 0.92 8.17
N THR A 160 12.16 -0.14 7.64
CA THR A 160 11.48 -1.41 7.36
C THR A 160 11.13 -2.15 8.65
N PHE A 161 12.08 -2.27 9.57
CA PHE A 161 11.84 -2.93 10.85
C PHE A 161 10.85 -2.15 11.72
N GLY A 162 10.90 -0.81 11.72
CA GLY A 162 9.95 0.04 12.44
C GLY A 162 8.50 -0.20 12.02
N LYS A 163 8.24 -0.33 10.71
CA LYS A 163 6.91 -0.70 10.20
C LYS A 163 6.47 -2.08 10.70
N LEU A 164 7.33 -3.09 10.58
CA LEU A 164 7.01 -4.46 11.01
C LEU A 164 6.77 -4.54 12.52
N PHE A 165 7.55 -3.83 13.34
CA PHE A 165 7.31 -3.76 14.78
C PHE A 165 5.99 -3.11 15.15
N ARG A 166 5.56 -2.07 14.41
CA ARG A 166 4.22 -1.49 14.58
C ARG A 166 3.13 -2.53 14.39
N PHE A 167 3.20 -3.33 13.32
CA PHE A 167 2.24 -4.40 13.07
C PHE A 167 2.34 -5.54 14.10
N ALA A 168 3.54 -5.90 14.56
CA ALA A 168 3.72 -6.86 15.64
C ALA A 168 3.06 -6.42 16.95
N LEU A 169 3.12 -5.13 17.28
CA LEU A 169 2.41 -4.56 18.42
C LEU A 169 0.90 -4.57 18.23
N GLN A 170 0.41 -4.25 17.04
CA GLN A 170 -1.02 -4.31 16.72
C GLN A 170 -1.58 -5.74 16.82
N THR A 171 -0.85 -6.76 16.36
CA THR A 171 -1.27 -8.16 16.52
C THR A 171 -1.41 -8.54 17.99
N ARG A 172 -0.46 -8.11 18.82
CA ARG A 172 -0.49 -8.41 20.27
C ARG A 172 -1.64 -7.69 20.97
N TRP A 173 -1.95 -6.46 20.58
CA TRP A 173 -3.06 -5.69 21.13
C TRP A 173 -4.41 -6.29 20.75
N ARG A 174 -4.62 -6.62 19.46
CA ARG A 174 -5.87 -7.25 18.97
C ARG A 174 -6.09 -8.63 19.58
N ALA A 175 -5.04 -9.45 19.72
CA ALA A 175 -5.14 -10.74 20.39
C ALA A 175 -5.55 -10.61 21.88
N ARG A 176 -5.11 -9.58 22.59
CA ARG A 176 -5.52 -9.31 23.97
C ARG A 176 -6.97 -8.84 24.06
N ALA A 177 -7.41 -8.00 23.15
CA ALA A 177 -8.79 -7.54 23.09
C ALA A 177 -9.78 -8.68 22.81
N ALA A 178 -9.40 -9.64 21.96
CA ALA A 178 -10.21 -10.83 21.65
C ALA A 178 -10.30 -11.86 22.82
N LEU A 179 -9.38 -11.82 23.79
CA LEU A 179 -9.41 -12.67 24.97
C LEU A 179 -10.16 -12.04 26.16
N ALA A 180 -10.56 -10.77 26.03
CA ALA A 180 -11.26 -10.01 27.06
C ALA A 180 -12.79 -10.01 26.88
N HIS A 181 -13.29 -10.68 25.84
CA HIS A 181 -14.70 -10.93 25.54
C HIS A 181 -14.97 -12.43 25.52
#